data_8a04eeb084cf91924fda974b4ad2e92a
#
_entry.id   8a04eeb084cf91924fda974b4ad2e92a
#
_cell.length_a   1.000
_cell.length_b   1.000
_cell.length_c   1.000
_cell.angle_alpha   90.00
_cell.angle_beta   90.00
_cell.angle_gamma   90.00
#
_symmetry.space_group_name_H-M   'P 1'
#
loop_
_entity.id
_entity.type
_entity.pdbx_description
1 polymer ?
#
loop_
_entity_poly.entity_id
_entity_poly.type
_entity_poly.pdbx_seq_one_letter_code
_entity_poly.pdbx_strand_id
1 'polypeptide(L)'
;MRNTDLTKWTENIMDDEQNTRAALQAVLARFIQEASLPDSVAFHFMRWYAGVTGSLAQRAKAANTAPLVGFSGCQGSGKSTLVALMAKVMREVHGVSTVVLSLDDFYLTKAARVALAQSIHPLFATRGVPGTHDLALLNEKIAALRQPPLGGSVPVPAFDKALDDRPEMVHWRQVSAPVQLILLEGWCVGLSPQQKSELEAPINPMEAEQDPSRVWRGEVNRQLATEYADLFGKLDALLLLQAPSFDAVFDWRWQQEQRLSQQFQQDHPDKPDPTMTRSEVADFILHYQRLTEHGLKTLPDRADFVWELATDRSVERMWLTEVAA
;
A
#
# COMPACT_ATOMS: atom_id res chain seq x y z
N MET A 1 19.16 -11.23 17.95
CA MET A 1 17.96 -11.75 18.63
C MET A 1 17.41 -10.63 19.47
N ARG A 2 16.45 -9.88 18.96
CA ARG A 2 15.78 -8.80 19.72
C ARG A 2 14.37 -9.30 20.03
N ASN A 3 14.20 -9.86 21.20
CA ASN A 3 12.92 -10.33 21.71
C ASN A 3 12.35 -9.22 22.59
N THR A 4 11.79 -8.18 21.94
CA THR A 4 11.01 -7.17 22.69
C THR A 4 9.69 -7.84 23.03
N ASP A 5 9.38 -7.91 24.32
CA ASP A 5 8.18 -8.56 24.85
C ASP A 5 6.92 -7.79 24.39
N LEU A 6 6.39 -8.19 23.23
CA LEU A 6 5.22 -7.58 22.59
C LEU A 6 3.97 -7.66 23.47
N THR A 7 3.93 -8.59 24.42
CA THR A 7 2.83 -8.77 25.35
C THR A 7 2.64 -7.53 26.24
N LYS A 8 3.71 -6.94 26.74
CA LYS A 8 3.65 -5.73 27.57
C LYS A 8 3.19 -4.50 26.80
N TRP A 9 3.51 -4.44 25.52
CA TRP A 9 3.14 -3.31 24.66
C TRP A 9 1.64 -3.34 24.29
N THR A 10 1.10 -4.53 24.07
CA THR A 10 -0.34 -4.72 23.80
C THR A 10 -1.18 -4.64 25.09
N GLU A 11 -0.67 -5.05 26.23
CA GLU A 11 -1.38 -4.98 27.54
C GLU A 11 -1.56 -3.54 28.02
N ASN A 12 -0.55 -2.69 27.96
CA ASN A 12 -0.65 -1.29 28.40
C ASN A 12 -1.59 -0.39 27.57
N ILE A 13 -1.93 -0.78 26.33
CA ILE A 13 -2.87 -0.02 25.47
C ILE A 13 -4.31 -0.49 25.66
N MET A 14 -4.51 -1.68 26.23
CA MET A 14 -5.82 -2.32 26.40
C MET A 14 -6.48 -2.03 27.75
N ASP A 15 -5.80 -1.34 28.67
CA ASP A 15 -6.30 -1.05 30.02
C ASP A 15 -7.37 0.06 30.06
N ASP A 16 -7.61 0.76 28.95
CA ASP A 16 -8.70 1.70 28.85
C ASP A 16 -9.93 1.03 28.23
N GLU A 17 -10.57 0.12 29.08
CA GLU A 17 -11.99 -0.07 29.08
C GLU A 17 -12.65 -1.14 28.19
N GLN A 18 -13.50 -1.89 28.86
CA GLN A 18 -14.51 -2.76 28.24
C GLN A 18 -15.29 -2.06 27.11
N ASN A 19 -15.51 -0.74 27.21
CA ASN A 19 -16.20 0.05 26.19
C ASN A 19 -15.42 0.16 24.88
N THR A 20 -14.10 0.42 24.93
CA THR A 20 -13.26 0.48 23.73
C THR A 20 -13.18 -0.89 23.03
N ARG A 21 -13.08 -1.95 23.83
CA ARG A 21 -13.06 -3.32 23.28
C ARG A 21 -14.39 -3.70 22.63
N ALA A 22 -15.53 -3.36 23.25
CA ALA A 22 -16.86 -3.61 22.67
C ALA A 22 -17.07 -2.80 21.39
N ALA A 23 -16.67 -1.52 21.36
CA ALA A 23 -16.71 -0.67 20.17
C ALA A 23 -15.85 -1.25 19.04
N LEU A 24 -14.62 -1.70 19.36
CA LEU A 24 -13.73 -2.33 18.39
C LEU A 24 -14.35 -3.61 17.81
N GLN A 25 -14.89 -4.49 18.63
CA GLN A 25 -15.57 -5.71 18.17
C GLN A 25 -16.75 -5.39 17.24
N ALA A 26 -17.56 -4.38 17.57
CA ALA A 26 -18.67 -3.95 16.73
C ALA A 26 -18.22 -3.41 15.36
N VAL A 27 -17.14 -2.63 15.32
CA VAL A 27 -16.54 -2.12 14.06
C VAL A 27 -16.01 -3.27 13.22
N LEU A 28 -15.29 -4.22 13.82
CA LEU A 28 -14.74 -5.39 13.14
C LEU A 28 -15.87 -6.24 12.52
N ALA A 29 -16.92 -6.54 13.28
CA ALA A 29 -18.05 -7.35 12.81
C ALA A 29 -18.74 -6.69 11.58
N ARG A 30 -19.01 -5.38 11.65
CA ARG A 30 -19.60 -4.66 10.50
C ARG A 30 -18.69 -4.66 9.28
N PHE A 31 -17.39 -4.38 9.45
CA PHE A 31 -16.45 -4.36 8.34
C PHE A 31 -16.33 -5.72 7.66
N ILE A 32 -16.25 -6.81 8.44
CA ILE A 32 -16.19 -8.19 7.96
C ILE A 32 -17.41 -8.52 7.12
N GLN A 33 -18.59 -8.16 7.62
CA GLN A 33 -19.86 -8.37 6.90
C GLN A 33 -19.92 -7.55 5.60
N GLU A 34 -19.61 -6.23 5.67
CA GLU A 34 -19.61 -5.33 4.52
C GLU A 34 -18.64 -5.76 3.41
N ALA A 35 -17.46 -6.27 3.80
CA ALA A 35 -16.41 -6.68 2.88
C ALA A 35 -16.44 -8.19 2.53
N SER A 36 -17.42 -8.95 3.02
CA SER A 36 -17.54 -10.40 2.83
C SER A 36 -16.25 -11.16 3.19
N LEU A 37 -15.65 -10.81 4.34
CA LEU A 37 -14.42 -11.39 4.84
C LEU A 37 -14.68 -12.54 5.81
N PRO A 38 -13.72 -13.47 5.99
CA PRO A 38 -13.82 -14.51 7.02
C PRO A 38 -13.82 -13.93 8.45
N ASP A 39 -14.54 -14.53 9.38
CA ASP A 39 -14.59 -14.13 10.80
C ASP A 39 -13.22 -14.13 11.47
N SER A 40 -12.30 -14.95 10.99
CA SER A 40 -10.91 -14.98 11.47
C SER A 40 -10.19 -13.62 11.37
N VAL A 41 -10.63 -12.73 10.49
CA VAL A 41 -10.08 -11.37 10.35
C VAL A 41 -10.19 -10.59 11.66
N ALA A 42 -11.30 -10.73 12.40
CA ALA A 42 -11.45 -10.08 13.70
C ALA A 42 -10.40 -10.54 14.70
N PHE A 43 -10.17 -11.85 14.79
CA PHE A 43 -9.14 -12.43 15.67
C PHE A 43 -7.74 -11.95 15.28
N HIS A 44 -7.40 -11.99 13.99
CA HIS A 44 -6.10 -11.52 13.50
C HIS A 44 -5.89 -10.03 13.74
N PHE A 45 -6.93 -9.20 13.52
CA PHE A 45 -6.85 -7.77 13.78
C PHE A 45 -6.60 -7.48 15.26
N MET A 46 -7.39 -8.09 16.14
CA MET A 46 -7.24 -7.93 17.59
C MET A 46 -5.86 -8.35 18.08
N ARG A 47 -5.34 -9.44 17.56
CA ARG A 47 -4.05 -10.00 17.97
C ARG A 47 -2.85 -9.19 17.47
N TRP A 48 -2.87 -8.72 16.22
CA TRP A 48 -1.68 -8.24 15.56
C TRP A 48 -1.69 -6.73 15.22
N TYR A 49 -2.88 -6.14 15.03
CA TYR A 49 -2.98 -4.80 14.47
C TYR A 49 -3.63 -3.77 15.40
N ALA A 50 -4.46 -4.21 16.34
CA ALA A 50 -5.21 -3.31 17.22
C ALA A 50 -4.29 -2.41 18.05
N GLY A 51 -3.23 -2.96 18.64
CA GLY A 51 -2.26 -2.21 19.44
C GLY A 51 -1.55 -1.12 18.62
N VAL A 52 -1.05 -1.46 17.42
CA VAL A 52 -0.42 -0.49 16.52
C VAL A 52 -1.41 0.58 16.09
N THR A 53 -2.66 0.19 15.77
CA THR A 53 -3.72 1.13 15.39
C THR A 53 -3.99 2.14 16.52
N GLY A 54 -4.09 1.67 17.77
CA GLY A 54 -4.27 2.52 18.95
C GLY A 54 -3.11 3.48 19.17
N SER A 55 -1.86 3.00 19.04
CA SER A 55 -0.66 3.84 19.16
C SER A 55 -0.60 4.94 18.09
N LEU A 56 -0.89 4.61 16.84
CA LEU A 56 -0.95 5.60 15.78
C LEU A 56 -2.06 6.62 16.02
N ALA A 57 -3.21 6.20 16.57
CA ALA A 57 -4.29 7.11 16.96
C ALA A 57 -3.88 8.08 18.07
N GLN A 58 -3.16 7.60 19.09
CA GLN A 58 -2.61 8.45 20.17
C GLN A 58 -1.59 9.46 19.61
N ARG A 59 -0.67 8.99 18.75
CA ARG A 59 0.31 9.86 18.09
C ARG A 59 -0.38 10.94 17.23
N ALA A 60 -1.42 10.58 16.49
CA ALA A 60 -2.20 11.53 15.68
C ALA A 60 -2.90 12.60 16.53
N LYS A 61 -3.45 12.22 17.71
CA LYS A 61 -4.07 13.16 18.65
C LYS A 61 -3.08 14.13 19.28
N ALA A 62 -1.85 13.68 19.50
CA ALA A 62 -0.79 14.51 20.12
C ALA A 62 -0.05 15.39 19.11
N ALA A 63 -0.19 15.14 17.81
CA ALA A 63 0.55 15.83 16.77
C ALA A 63 -0.11 17.19 16.40
N ASN A 64 0.73 18.19 16.16
CA ASN A 64 0.28 19.51 15.67
C ASN A 64 -0.09 19.51 14.17
N THR A 65 0.44 18.54 13.43
CA THR A 65 0.19 18.34 11.99
C THR A 65 -0.10 16.87 11.76
N ALA A 66 -1.07 16.57 10.91
CA ALA A 66 -1.43 15.17 10.60
C ALA A 66 -0.20 14.35 10.19
N PRO A 67 0.17 13.31 10.94
CA PRO A 67 1.25 12.41 10.54
C PRO A 67 0.94 11.75 9.19
N LEU A 68 1.99 11.52 8.40
CA LEU A 68 1.97 10.71 7.17
C LEU A 68 2.57 9.35 7.48
N VAL A 69 1.75 8.33 7.52
CA VAL A 69 2.18 6.96 7.82
C VAL A 69 2.16 6.13 6.54
N GLY A 70 3.33 5.62 6.16
CA GLY A 70 3.47 4.71 5.04
C GLY A 70 3.04 3.29 5.41
N PHE A 71 2.37 2.63 4.49
CA PHE A 71 2.00 1.22 4.62
C PHE A 71 2.45 0.46 3.36
N SER A 72 3.49 -0.34 3.50
CA SER A 72 4.07 -1.14 2.42
C SER A 72 3.60 -2.59 2.47
N GLY A 73 3.45 -3.20 1.30
CA GLY A 73 3.13 -4.61 1.18
C GLY A 73 2.87 -5.00 -0.27
N CYS A 74 3.29 -6.17 -0.65
CA CYS A 74 3.22 -6.68 -2.02
C CYS A 74 1.78 -6.85 -2.51
N GLN A 75 1.63 -7.03 -3.83
CA GLN A 75 0.34 -7.34 -4.44
C GLN A 75 -0.25 -8.61 -3.81
N GLY A 76 -1.54 -8.57 -3.53
CA GLY A 76 -2.27 -9.70 -2.96
C GLY A 76 -2.00 -10.00 -1.47
N SER A 77 -1.17 -9.21 -0.77
CA SER A 77 -0.89 -9.37 0.67
C SER A 77 -2.07 -9.04 1.60
N GLY A 78 -3.14 -8.44 1.09
CA GLY A 78 -4.26 -7.95 1.91
C GLY A 78 -4.09 -6.53 2.46
N LYS A 79 -3.02 -5.84 2.08
CA LYS A 79 -2.64 -4.49 2.54
C LYS A 79 -3.80 -3.49 2.50
N SER A 80 -4.45 -3.30 1.36
CA SER A 80 -5.51 -2.28 1.20
C SER A 80 -6.72 -2.56 2.09
N THR A 81 -7.09 -3.84 2.26
CA THR A 81 -8.17 -4.26 3.18
C THR A 81 -7.79 -3.93 4.63
N LEU A 82 -6.56 -4.26 5.04
CA LEU A 82 -6.08 -3.99 6.38
C LEU A 82 -6.03 -2.48 6.67
N VAL A 83 -5.48 -1.69 5.75
CA VAL A 83 -5.38 -0.22 5.91
C VAL A 83 -6.77 0.42 5.97
N ALA A 84 -7.73 -0.06 5.17
CA ALA A 84 -9.12 0.40 5.23
C ALA A 84 -9.76 0.08 6.60
N LEU A 85 -9.52 -1.13 7.13
CA LEU A 85 -10.00 -1.52 8.46
C LEU A 85 -9.34 -0.69 9.57
N MET A 86 -8.02 -0.50 9.53
CA MET A 86 -7.31 0.37 10.48
C MET A 86 -7.88 1.78 10.47
N ALA A 87 -8.10 2.37 9.29
CA ALA A 87 -8.68 3.69 9.18
C ALA A 87 -10.12 3.77 9.71
N LYS A 88 -10.93 2.72 9.51
CA LYS A 88 -12.29 2.63 10.08
C LYS A 88 -12.24 2.57 11.62
N VAL A 89 -11.35 1.76 12.18
CA VAL A 89 -11.13 1.67 13.64
C VAL A 89 -10.65 3.02 14.20
N MET A 90 -9.70 3.67 13.55
CA MET A 90 -9.22 4.99 13.97
C MET A 90 -10.35 6.03 14.04
N ARG A 91 -11.22 6.05 13.02
CA ARG A 91 -12.36 6.99 13.01
C ARG A 91 -13.43 6.64 14.04
N GLU A 92 -13.88 5.38 14.08
CA GLU A 92 -15.08 5.00 14.82
C GLU A 92 -14.81 4.61 16.28
N VAL A 93 -13.61 4.10 16.58
CA VAL A 93 -13.22 3.70 17.95
C VAL A 93 -12.38 4.77 18.64
N HIS A 94 -11.40 5.32 17.91
CA HIS A 94 -10.47 6.30 18.49
C HIS A 94 -10.84 7.76 18.22
N GLY A 95 -11.86 8.05 17.40
CA GLY A 95 -12.28 9.41 17.06
C GLY A 95 -11.20 10.23 16.33
N VAL A 96 -10.33 9.55 15.55
CA VAL A 96 -9.26 10.19 14.77
C VAL A 96 -9.68 10.29 13.31
N SER A 97 -9.84 11.53 12.80
CA SER A 97 -10.12 11.77 11.39
C SER A 97 -8.97 11.27 10.52
N THR A 98 -9.19 10.15 9.84
CA THR A 98 -8.15 9.42 9.09
C THR A 98 -8.54 9.27 7.63
N VAL A 99 -7.59 9.56 6.73
CA VAL A 99 -7.73 9.30 5.29
C VAL A 99 -6.73 8.25 4.84
N VAL A 100 -7.16 7.39 3.92
CA VAL A 100 -6.29 6.48 3.19
C VAL A 100 -6.06 7.04 1.79
N LEU A 101 -4.79 7.16 1.41
CA LEU A 101 -4.33 7.44 0.06
C LEU A 101 -3.63 6.20 -0.47
N SER A 102 -4.09 5.67 -1.60
CA SER A 102 -3.37 4.63 -2.31
C SER A 102 -2.42 5.27 -3.32
N LEU A 103 -1.16 4.85 -3.33
CA LEU A 103 -0.20 5.30 -4.35
C LEU A 103 -0.70 4.95 -5.76
N ASP A 104 -1.42 3.81 -5.90
CA ASP A 104 -2.04 3.38 -7.15
C ASP A 104 -3.10 4.35 -7.68
N ASP A 105 -3.75 5.14 -6.82
CA ASP A 105 -4.73 6.15 -7.23
C ASP A 105 -4.09 7.36 -7.91
N PHE A 106 -2.78 7.50 -7.78
CA PHE A 106 -1.99 8.59 -8.34
C PHE A 106 -1.19 8.20 -9.58
N TYR A 107 -1.51 7.11 -10.27
CA TYR A 107 -0.88 6.84 -11.56
C TYR A 107 -1.04 8.03 -12.51
N LEU A 108 -0.02 8.27 -13.30
CA LEU A 108 -0.09 9.17 -14.44
C LEU A 108 -1.21 8.76 -15.39
N THR A 109 -1.80 9.71 -16.07
CA THR A 109 -2.79 9.43 -17.13
C THR A 109 -2.20 8.52 -18.19
N LYS A 110 -3.05 7.78 -18.89
CA LYS A 110 -2.60 6.91 -20.00
C LYS A 110 -1.80 7.68 -21.04
N ALA A 111 -2.24 8.90 -21.40
CA ALA A 111 -1.52 9.77 -22.33
C ALA A 111 -0.12 10.13 -21.83
N ALA A 112 0.04 10.46 -20.53
CA ALA A 112 1.34 10.78 -19.94
C ALA A 112 2.27 9.56 -19.92
N ARG A 113 1.75 8.36 -19.61
CA ARG A 113 2.53 7.12 -19.68
C ARG A 113 2.96 6.76 -21.10
N VAL A 114 2.11 6.97 -22.09
CA VAL A 114 2.47 6.81 -23.51
C VAL A 114 3.59 7.78 -23.92
N ALA A 115 3.55 9.03 -23.45
CA ALA A 115 4.63 9.99 -23.70
C ALA A 115 5.96 9.56 -23.03
N LEU A 116 5.91 9.02 -21.80
CA LEU A 116 7.09 8.42 -21.16
C LEU A 116 7.62 7.21 -21.93
N ALA A 117 6.72 6.37 -22.45
CA ALA A 117 7.11 5.21 -23.25
C ALA A 117 7.83 5.61 -24.53
N GLN A 118 7.40 6.69 -25.17
CA GLN A 118 8.01 7.22 -26.39
C GLN A 118 9.37 7.93 -26.12
N SER A 119 9.46 8.63 -24.99
CA SER A 119 10.64 9.47 -24.69
C SER A 119 11.76 8.74 -23.94
N ILE A 120 11.42 7.72 -23.15
CA ILE A 120 12.37 7.03 -22.28
C ILE A 120 12.47 5.55 -22.64
N HIS A 121 11.39 4.78 -22.41
CA HIS A 121 11.41 3.34 -22.68
C HIS A 121 9.99 2.76 -22.79
N PRO A 122 9.70 1.88 -23.77
CA PRO A 122 8.35 1.32 -23.99
C PRO A 122 7.67 0.70 -22.75
N LEU A 123 8.42 0.10 -21.84
CA LEU A 123 7.88 -0.50 -20.61
C LEU A 123 7.18 0.52 -19.69
N PHE A 124 7.39 1.82 -19.85
CA PHE A 124 6.65 2.86 -19.09
C PHE A 124 5.20 3.06 -19.56
N ALA A 125 4.79 2.43 -20.65
CA ALA A 125 3.37 2.38 -21.02
C ALA A 125 2.55 1.62 -19.96
N THR A 126 3.14 0.60 -19.35
CA THR A 126 2.54 -0.16 -18.24
C THR A 126 2.67 0.62 -16.94
N ARG A 127 1.54 0.79 -16.23
CA ARG A 127 1.53 1.39 -14.89
C ARG A 127 2.12 0.45 -13.84
N GLY A 128 2.62 1.02 -12.74
CA GLY A 128 2.99 0.22 -11.56
C GLY A 128 4.30 0.63 -10.92
N VAL A 129 5.37 0.73 -11.70
CA VAL A 129 6.72 1.01 -11.19
C VAL A 129 6.94 2.49 -10.87
N PRO A 130 7.93 2.83 -10.02
CA PRO A 130 8.38 4.20 -9.82
C PRO A 130 8.67 4.91 -11.15
N GLY A 131 8.18 6.16 -11.25
CA GLY A 131 8.16 6.95 -12.48
C GLY A 131 6.81 6.94 -13.19
N THR A 132 5.88 6.07 -12.81
CA THR A 132 4.52 6.04 -13.38
C THR A 132 3.44 6.69 -12.50
N HIS A 133 3.84 7.32 -11.39
CA HIS A 133 2.93 8.03 -10.47
C HIS A 133 3.11 9.55 -10.56
N ASP A 134 2.01 10.27 -10.38
CA ASP A 134 1.96 11.73 -10.28
C ASP A 134 2.26 12.16 -8.84
N LEU A 135 3.55 12.16 -8.47
CA LEU A 135 3.97 12.51 -7.11
C LEU A 135 3.77 13.98 -6.79
N ALA A 136 3.73 14.85 -7.80
CA ALA A 136 3.41 16.27 -7.61
C ALA A 136 1.98 16.43 -7.11
N LEU A 137 1.02 15.76 -7.77
CA LEU A 137 -0.37 15.73 -7.35
C LEU A 137 -0.54 15.08 -5.95
N LEU A 138 0.16 13.96 -5.69
CA LEU A 138 0.11 13.32 -4.37
C LEU A 138 0.58 14.26 -3.25
N ASN A 139 1.71 14.93 -3.44
CA ASN A 139 2.22 15.92 -2.48
C ASN A 139 1.25 17.09 -2.29
N GLU A 140 0.64 17.59 -3.36
CA GLU A 140 -0.41 18.64 -3.30
C GLU A 140 -1.59 18.17 -2.43
N LYS A 141 -2.08 16.93 -2.63
CA LYS A 141 -3.22 16.40 -1.85
C LYS A 141 -2.85 16.19 -0.38
N ILE A 142 -1.66 15.69 -0.09
CA ILE A 142 -1.17 15.56 1.30
C ILE A 142 -1.15 16.94 1.99
N ALA A 143 -0.63 17.96 1.32
CA ALA A 143 -0.60 19.33 1.87
C ALA A 143 -2.00 19.89 2.10
N ALA A 144 -2.91 19.74 1.13
CA ALA A 144 -4.28 20.20 1.22
C ALA A 144 -5.09 19.48 2.32
N LEU A 145 -4.84 18.19 2.55
CA LEU A 145 -5.49 17.42 3.61
C LEU A 145 -5.04 17.83 5.02
N ARG A 146 -3.83 18.37 5.16
CA ARG A 146 -3.29 18.90 6.42
C ARG A 146 -3.81 20.31 6.74
N GLN A 147 -4.03 21.13 5.72
CA GLN A 147 -4.49 22.50 5.84
C GLN A 147 -5.60 22.73 4.80
N PRO A 148 -6.87 22.65 5.20
CA PRO A 148 -7.97 22.66 4.25
C PRO A 148 -8.06 23.98 3.50
N PRO A 149 -8.33 23.93 2.19
CA PRO A 149 -8.73 25.10 1.44
C PRO A 149 -10.08 25.64 1.95
N LEU A 150 -10.40 26.89 1.61
CA LEU A 150 -11.73 27.46 1.82
C LEU A 150 -12.78 26.53 1.19
N GLY A 151 -13.62 25.90 2.02
CA GLY A 151 -14.64 24.95 1.55
C GLY A 151 -14.65 23.58 2.23
N GLY A 152 -13.62 23.23 3.03
CA GLY A 152 -13.66 22.09 3.96
C GLY A 152 -13.51 20.70 3.34
N SER A 153 -13.37 20.56 2.02
CA SER A 153 -13.10 19.26 1.37
C SER A 153 -11.99 19.35 0.31
N VAL A 154 -11.29 18.22 0.13
CA VAL A 154 -10.21 18.04 -0.84
C VAL A 154 -10.61 16.94 -1.83
N PRO A 155 -10.62 17.22 -3.15
CA PRO A 155 -10.81 16.19 -4.15
C PRO A 155 -9.55 15.29 -4.25
N VAL A 156 -9.72 14.01 -4.02
CA VAL A 156 -8.67 12.99 -4.08
C VAL A 156 -8.96 12.05 -5.25
N PRO A 157 -7.99 11.79 -6.15
CA PRO A 157 -8.20 10.92 -7.29
C PRO A 157 -8.49 9.48 -6.84
N ALA A 158 -9.11 8.72 -7.73
CA ALA A 158 -9.17 7.27 -7.71
C ALA A 158 -8.88 6.79 -9.15
N PHE A 159 -7.91 5.91 -9.31
CA PHE A 159 -7.53 5.42 -10.63
C PHE A 159 -8.51 4.33 -11.09
N ASP A 160 -9.05 4.48 -12.30
CA ASP A 160 -9.90 3.46 -12.90
C ASP A 160 -9.04 2.42 -13.61
N LYS A 161 -8.92 1.24 -12.99
CA LYS A 161 -8.12 0.13 -13.52
C LYS A 161 -8.72 -0.50 -14.78
N ALA A 162 -10.04 -0.38 -14.98
CA ALA A 162 -10.72 -0.91 -16.15
C ALA A 162 -10.50 -0.02 -17.38
N LEU A 163 -10.53 1.30 -17.21
CA LEU A 163 -10.19 2.27 -18.25
C LEU A 163 -8.68 2.44 -18.44
N ASP A 164 -7.88 1.93 -17.49
CA ASP A 164 -6.43 2.16 -17.41
C ASP A 164 -6.07 3.65 -17.42
N ASP A 165 -6.89 4.47 -16.78
CA ASP A 165 -6.68 5.92 -16.73
C ASP A 165 -7.24 6.53 -15.43
N ARG A 166 -6.88 7.79 -15.20
CA ARG A 166 -7.41 8.61 -14.11
C ARG A 166 -8.66 9.34 -14.59
N PRO A 167 -9.82 9.18 -13.92
CA PRO A 167 -11.03 9.88 -14.30
C PRO A 167 -10.90 11.39 -14.10
N GLU A 168 -11.79 12.16 -14.72
CA GLU A 168 -11.86 13.61 -14.56
C GLU A 168 -12.10 14.00 -13.09
N MET A 169 -11.60 15.17 -12.68
CA MET A 169 -11.64 15.66 -11.29
C MET A 169 -13.05 15.73 -10.71
N VAL A 170 -14.08 15.93 -11.52
CA VAL A 170 -15.49 15.96 -11.10
C VAL A 170 -15.93 14.61 -10.46
N HIS A 171 -15.27 13.52 -10.81
CA HIS A 171 -15.55 12.18 -10.26
C HIS A 171 -14.63 11.81 -9.10
N TRP A 172 -13.74 12.70 -8.66
CA TRP A 172 -12.83 12.41 -7.57
C TRP A 172 -13.57 12.43 -6.23
N ARG A 173 -13.10 11.55 -5.34
CA ARG A 173 -13.65 11.44 -3.99
C ARG A 173 -13.41 12.73 -3.20
N GLN A 174 -14.46 13.29 -2.60
CA GLN A 174 -14.34 14.43 -1.70
C GLN A 174 -13.99 13.97 -0.28
N VAL A 175 -12.88 14.45 0.25
CA VAL A 175 -12.40 14.13 1.59
C VAL A 175 -12.53 15.37 2.47
N SER A 176 -13.25 15.28 3.59
CA SER A 176 -13.34 16.35 4.57
C SER A 176 -11.96 16.60 5.19
N ALA A 177 -11.56 17.86 5.26
CA ALA A 177 -10.27 18.30 5.79
C ALA A 177 -10.49 19.41 6.84
N PRO A 178 -9.56 19.62 7.82
CA PRO A 178 -8.30 18.89 7.98
C PRO A 178 -8.51 17.47 8.50
N VAL A 179 -7.62 16.56 8.11
CA VAL A 179 -7.53 15.25 8.72
C VAL A 179 -6.50 15.25 9.86
N GLN A 180 -6.58 14.25 10.76
CA GLN A 180 -5.62 14.07 11.84
C GLN A 180 -4.57 13.01 11.54
N LEU A 181 -4.82 12.16 10.52
CA LEU A 181 -3.88 11.11 10.10
C LEU A 181 -4.04 10.82 8.61
N ILE A 182 -2.92 10.66 7.92
CA ILE A 182 -2.86 10.23 6.53
C ILE A 182 -2.15 8.88 6.47
N LEU A 183 -2.82 7.85 5.95
CA LEU A 183 -2.23 6.55 5.66
C LEU A 183 -1.94 6.49 4.15
N LEU A 184 -0.67 6.44 3.77
CA LEU A 184 -0.23 6.26 2.38
C LEU A 184 0.13 4.79 2.15
N GLU A 185 -0.71 4.07 1.42
CA GLU A 185 -0.46 2.68 1.13
C GLU A 185 0.05 2.45 -0.30
N GLY A 186 0.89 1.45 -0.49
CA GLY A 186 1.35 1.04 -1.81
C GLY A 186 2.36 -0.10 -1.73
N TRP A 187 2.55 -0.77 -2.87
CA TRP A 187 3.45 -1.92 -2.92
C TRP A 187 4.94 -1.55 -2.81
N CYS A 188 5.30 -0.33 -3.21
CA CYS A 188 6.67 0.18 -3.20
C CYS A 188 6.89 1.34 -2.21
N VAL A 189 5.93 1.61 -1.32
CA VAL A 189 6.06 2.67 -0.31
C VAL A 189 7.24 2.37 0.61
N GLY A 190 8.14 3.34 0.77
CA GLY A 190 9.34 3.21 1.60
C GLY A 190 10.55 2.54 0.92
N LEU A 191 10.44 2.09 -0.33
CA LEU A 191 11.58 1.50 -1.04
C LEU A 191 12.73 2.50 -1.23
N SER A 192 13.95 1.99 -1.07
CA SER A 192 15.18 2.70 -1.44
C SER A 192 15.67 2.31 -2.83
N PRO A 193 16.48 3.14 -3.49
CA PRO A 193 17.13 2.73 -4.72
C PRO A 193 18.13 1.60 -4.48
N GLN A 194 18.32 0.78 -5.49
CA GLN A 194 19.37 -0.24 -5.53
C GLN A 194 20.74 0.37 -5.85
N GLN A 195 21.82 -0.33 -5.48
CA GLN A 195 23.17 0.02 -5.92
C GLN A 195 23.29 -0.17 -7.44
N LYS A 196 24.13 0.65 -8.09
CA LYS A 196 24.31 0.58 -9.55
C LYS A 196 24.75 -0.80 -10.03
N SER A 197 25.58 -1.50 -9.27
CA SER A 197 26.03 -2.86 -9.57
C SER A 197 24.89 -3.88 -9.59
N GLU A 198 23.83 -3.69 -8.79
CA GLU A 198 22.68 -4.57 -8.78
C GLU A 198 21.80 -4.44 -10.03
N LEU A 199 21.95 -3.35 -10.77
CA LEU A 199 21.25 -3.10 -12.03
C LEU A 199 21.98 -3.68 -13.25
N GLU A 200 23.18 -4.20 -13.12
CA GLU A 200 23.99 -4.65 -14.26
C GLU A 200 23.38 -5.89 -14.94
N ALA A 201 23.00 -6.88 -14.16
CA ALA A 201 22.39 -8.09 -14.67
C ALA A 201 20.85 -7.99 -14.69
N PRO A 202 20.18 -8.45 -15.77
CA PRO A 202 18.74 -8.66 -15.74
C PRO A 202 18.41 -9.80 -14.77
N ILE A 203 17.28 -9.70 -14.06
CA ILE A 203 16.86 -10.73 -13.09
C ILE A 203 15.77 -11.64 -13.63
N ASN A 204 15.18 -11.28 -14.77
CA ASN A 204 14.10 -12.05 -15.39
C ASN A 204 14.11 -11.90 -16.93
N PRO A 205 13.35 -12.74 -17.66
CA PRO A 205 13.30 -12.69 -19.12
C PRO A 205 12.86 -11.33 -19.68
N MET A 206 11.89 -10.68 -19.05
CA MET A 206 11.41 -9.35 -19.51
C MET A 206 12.56 -8.32 -19.52
N GLU A 207 13.34 -8.24 -18.46
CA GLU A 207 14.50 -7.33 -18.43
C GLU A 207 15.58 -7.72 -19.43
N ALA A 208 15.82 -9.02 -19.61
CA ALA A 208 16.82 -9.51 -20.56
C ALA A 208 16.46 -9.18 -22.01
N GLU A 209 15.19 -9.34 -22.37
CA GLU A 209 14.71 -9.19 -23.74
C GLU A 209 14.30 -7.76 -24.07
N GLN A 210 13.61 -7.08 -23.12
CA GLN A 210 13.01 -5.79 -23.39
C GLN A 210 13.82 -4.60 -22.83
N ASP A 211 14.71 -4.82 -21.84
CA ASP A 211 15.58 -3.77 -21.27
C ASP A 211 17.07 -4.19 -21.22
N PRO A 212 17.65 -4.74 -22.30
CA PRO A 212 19.05 -5.16 -22.31
C PRO A 212 20.02 -4.01 -22.04
N SER A 213 19.65 -2.79 -22.43
CA SER A 213 20.43 -1.56 -22.24
C SER A 213 20.29 -0.94 -20.85
N ARG A 214 19.45 -1.49 -19.99
CA ARG A 214 19.22 -1.01 -18.60
C ARG A 214 18.60 0.40 -18.53
N VAL A 215 17.95 0.85 -19.57
CA VAL A 215 17.35 2.20 -19.63
C VAL A 215 16.14 2.26 -18.70
N TRP A 216 15.25 1.26 -18.78
CA TRP A 216 14.04 1.22 -17.96
C TRP A 216 14.34 1.04 -16.48
N ARG A 217 15.05 -0.03 -16.10
CA ARG A 217 15.37 -0.29 -14.68
C ARG A 217 16.28 0.77 -14.07
N GLY A 218 17.14 1.37 -14.90
CA GLY A 218 17.98 2.51 -14.49
C GLY A 218 17.16 3.75 -14.17
N GLU A 219 16.16 4.07 -15.00
CA GLU A 219 15.26 5.20 -14.76
C GLU A 219 14.36 4.96 -13.56
N VAL A 220 13.76 3.76 -13.43
CA VAL A 220 12.99 3.37 -12.24
C VAL A 220 13.82 3.58 -10.96
N ASN A 221 15.07 3.15 -10.96
CA ASN A 221 15.98 3.32 -9.83
C ASN A 221 16.34 4.80 -9.58
N ARG A 222 16.53 5.61 -10.64
CA ARG A 222 16.73 7.05 -10.53
C ARG A 222 15.53 7.73 -9.87
N GLN A 223 14.33 7.37 -10.27
CA GLN A 223 13.09 7.89 -9.67
C GLN A 223 13.04 7.58 -8.16
N LEU A 224 13.39 6.35 -7.76
CA LEU A 224 13.49 5.99 -6.33
C LEU A 224 14.54 6.81 -5.59
N ALA A 225 15.65 7.17 -6.25
CA ALA A 225 16.73 7.96 -5.64
C ALA A 225 16.41 9.45 -5.52
N THR A 226 15.37 9.94 -6.20
CA THR A 226 15.01 11.37 -6.25
C THR A 226 13.60 11.61 -5.73
N GLU A 227 12.62 11.71 -6.60
CA GLU A 227 11.27 12.14 -6.27
C GLU A 227 10.58 11.23 -5.22
N TYR A 228 10.81 9.90 -5.29
CA TYR A 228 10.26 8.98 -4.29
C TYR A 228 11.03 9.05 -2.96
N ALA A 229 12.34 9.28 -2.99
CA ALA A 229 13.12 9.50 -1.77
C ALA A 229 12.59 10.74 -1.01
N ASP A 230 12.29 11.83 -1.73
CA ASP A 230 11.73 13.06 -1.16
C ASP A 230 10.34 12.83 -0.55
N LEU A 231 9.50 11.99 -1.17
CA LEU A 231 8.19 11.62 -0.63
C LEU A 231 8.33 10.72 0.60
N PHE A 232 9.13 9.66 0.50
CA PHE A 232 9.29 8.68 1.56
C PHE A 232 10.09 9.21 2.76
N GLY A 233 10.94 10.22 2.55
CA GLY A 233 11.60 10.98 3.61
C GLY A 233 10.64 11.79 4.49
N LYS A 234 9.38 12.00 4.06
CA LYS A 234 8.34 12.70 4.83
C LYS A 234 7.47 11.77 5.66
N LEU A 235 7.69 10.46 5.58
CA LEU A 235 6.93 9.49 6.37
C LEU A 235 7.31 9.61 7.85
N ASP A 236 6.31 9.77 8.70
CA ASP A 236 6.47 9.80 10.16
C ASP A 236 6.57 8.40 10.77
N ALA A 237 6.12 7.38 10.04
CA ALA A 237 6.31 5.97 10.33
C ALA A 237 6.10 5.14 9.06
N LEU A 238 6.72 3.96 9.01
CA LEU A 238 6.57 2.98 7.94
C LEU A 238 6.14 1.62 8.52
N LEU A 239 5.03 1.10 8.02
CA LEU A 239 4.47 -0.21 8.35
C LEU A 239 4.67 -1.16 7.18
N LEU A 240 5.04 -2.41 7.44
CA LEU A 240 5.34 -3.41 6.41
C LEU A 240 4.58 -4.72 6.63
N LEU A 241 3.83 -5.15 5.62
CA LEU A 241 3.44 -6.56 5.45
C LEU A 241 4.50 -7.25 4.60
N GLN A 242 5.38 -8.00 5.23
CA GLN A 242 6.46 -8.69 4.56
C GLN A 242 5.97 -10.04 4.01
N ALA A 243 6.02 -10.20 2.69
CA ALA A 243 5.75 -11.49 2.07
C ALA A 243 6.93 -12.46 2.27
N PRO A 244 6.70 -13.79 2.29
CA PRO A 244 7.77 -14.76 2.50
C PRO A 244 8.71 -14.87 1.29
N SER A 245 8.20 -14.67 0.08
CA SER A 245 8.97 -14.75 -1.16
C SER A 245 8.24 -14.08 -2.33
N PHE A 246 8.94 -13.89 -3.45
CA PHE A 246 8.31 -13.43 -4.69
C PHE A 246 7.33 -14.46 -5.26
N ASP A 247 7.60 -15.75 -5.12
CA ASP A 247 6.68 -16.82 -5.56
C ASP A 247 5.33 -16.74 -4.84
N ALA A 248 5.34 -16.47 -3.53
CA ALA A 248 4.10 -16.25 -2.79
C ALA A 248 3.33 -15.02 -3.31
N VAL A 249 4.03 -13.96 -3.70
CA VAL A 249 3.41 -12.76 -4.30
C VAL A 249 2.76 -13.08 -5.64
N PHE A 250 3.41 -13.89 -6.48
CA PHE A 250 2.81 -14.38 -7.72
C PHE A 250 1.52 -15.18 -7.46
N ASP A 251 1.56 -16.14 -6.54
CA ASP A 251 0.40 -16.96 -6.20
C ASP A 251 -0.75 -16.10 -5.62
N TRP A 252 -0.43 -15.11 -4.79
CA TRP A 252 -1.41 -14.17 -4.25
C TRP A 252 -2.04 -13.30 -5.34
N ARG A 253 -1.23 -12.83 -6.30
CA ARG A 253 -1.74 -12.06 -7.43
C ARG A 253 -2.62 -12.92 -8.33
N TRP A 254 -2.25 -14.17 -8.57
CA TRP A 254 -3.07 -15.11 -9.33
C TRP A 254 -4.40 -15.40 -8.62
N GLN A 255 -4.41 -15.65 -7.31
CA GLN A 255 -5.64 -15.82 -6.53
C GLN A 255 -6.55 -14.57 -6.60
N GLN A 256 -5.96 -13.38 -6.61
CA GLN A 256 -6.73 -12.15 -6.78
C GLN A 256 -7.40 -12.09 -8.16
N GLU A 257 -6.70 -12.47 -9.21
CA GLU A 257 -7.23 -12.51 -10.57
C GLU A 257 -8.36 -13.53 -10.70
N GLN A 258 -8.20 -14.72 -10.12
CA GLN A 258 -9.25 -15.74 -10.10
C GLN A 258 -10.54 -15.24 -9.39
N ARG A 259 -10.43 -14.49 -8.30
CA ARG A 259 -11.60 -13.91 -7.63
C ARG A 259 -12.29 -12.85 -8.50
N LEU A 260 -11.52 -12.01 -9.18
CA LEU A 260 -12.05 -11.02 -10.12
C LEU A 260 -12.80 -11.70 -11.28
N SER A 261 -12.23 -12.78 -11.83
CA SER A 261 -12.85 -13.61 -12.86
C SER A 261 -14.19 -14.20 -12.39
N GLN A 262 -14.19 -14.84 -11.22
CA GLN A 262 -15.40 -15.41 -10.63
C GLN A 262 -16.50 -14.36 -10.41
N GLN A 263 -16.15 -13.19 -9.86
CA GLN A 263 -17.10 -12.10 -9.67
C GLN A 263 -17.61 -11.56 -11.00
N PHE A 264 -16.74 -11.35 -11.96
CA PHE A 264 -17.14 -10.86 -13.28
C PHE A 264 -18.10 -11.83 -13.98
N GLN A 265 -17.84 -13.14 -13.93
CA GLN A 265 -18.71 -14.16 -14.51
C GLN A 265 -20.08 -14.24 -13.83
N GLN A 266 -20.15 -14.01 -12.50
CA GLN A 266 -21.42 -13.93 -11.79
C GLN A 266 -22.25 -12.71 -12.19
N ASP A 267 -21.58 -11.54 -12.35
CA ASP A 267 -22.24 -10.28 -12.67
C ASP A 267 -22.56 -10.17 -14.18
N HIS A 268 -21.81 -10.87 -15.03
CA HIS A 268 -21.88 -10.78 -16.49
C HIS A 268 -21.73 -12.13 -17.18
N PRO A 269 -22.67 -13.09 -16.97
CA PRO A 269 -22.53 -14.48 -17.45
C PRO A 269 -22.38 -14.61 -18.98
N ASP A 270 -22.90 -13.64 -19.73
CA ASP A 270 -22.89 -13.66 -21.20
C ASP A 270 -21.72 -12.87 -21.85
N LYS A 271 -20.81 -12.31 -21.02
CA LYS A 271 -19.67 -11.54 -21.55
C LYS A 271 -18.38 -12.34 -21.47
N PRO A 272 -17.46 -12.15 -22.44
CA PRO A 272 -16.12 -12.73 -22.34
C PRO A 272 -15.41 -12.15 -21.10
N ASP A 273 -14.70 -13.02 -20.39
CA ASP A 273 -13.94 -12.67 -19.20
C ASP A 273 -12.76 -11.75 -19.58
N PRO A 274 -12.68 -10.52 -19.06
CA PRO A 274 -11.60 -9.58 -19.35
C PRO A 274 -10.38 -9.77 -18.43
N THR A 275 -10.42 -10.74 -17.51
CA THR A 275 -9.33 -10.95 -16.54
C THR A 275 -8.17 -11.69 -17.18
N MET A 276 -6.99 -11.55 -16.58
CA MET A 276 -5.76 -12.16 -17.09
C MET A 276 -5.74 -13.67 -16.84
N THR A 277 -5.24 -14.41 -17.83
CA THR A 277 -4.84 -15.81 -17.66
C THR A 277 -3.64 -15.92 -16.72
N ARG A 278 -3.33 -17.13 -16.23
CA ARG A 278 -2.17 -17.35 -15.38
C ARG A 278 -0.85 -16.96 -16.06
N SER A 279 -0.72 -17.19 -17.36
CA SER A 279 0.46 -16.79 -18.15
C SER A 279 0.59 -15.27 -18.22
N GLU A 280 -0.50 -14.56 -18.48
CA GLU A 280 -0.50 -13.10 -18.54
C GLU A 280 -0.20 -12.48 -17.15
N VAL A 281 -0.68 -13.09 -16.06
CA VAL A 281 -0.28 -12.69 -14.70
C VAL A 281 1.21 -12.93 -14.47
N ALA A 282 1.77 -14.05 -14.97
CA ALA A 282 3.20 -14.33 -14.85
C ALA A 282 4.05 -13.28 -15.59
N ASP A 283 3.64 -12.90 -16.80
CA ASP A 283 4.33 -11.86 -17.57
C ASP A 283 4.17 -10.48 -16.92
N PHE A 284 2.97 -10.16 -16.46
CA PHE A 284 2.67 -8.88 -15.80
C PHE A 284 3.51 -8.67 -14.54
N ILE A 285 3.68 -9.71 -13.71
CA ILE A 285 4.35 -9.56 -12.41
C ILE A 285 5.87 -9.37 -12.55
N LEU A 286 6.47 -9.72 -13.69
CA LEU A 286 7.90 -9.50 -13.95
C LEU A 286 8.29 -8.02 -13.86
N HIS A 287 7.38 -7.09 -14.17
CA HIS A 287 7.60 -5.67 -13.99
C HIS A 287 7.89 -5.27 -12.53
N TYR A 288 7.39 -6.04 -11.59
CA TYR A 288 7.48 -5.77 -10.14
C TYR A 288 8.57 -6.57 -9.45
N GLN A 289 9.06 -7.65 -10.07
CA GLN A 289 9.92 -8.65 -9.43
C GLN A 289 11.16 -8.02 -8.80
N ARG A 290 11.93 -7.25 -9.56
CA ARG A 290 13.19 -6.63 -9.10
C ARG A 290 12.98 -5.83 -7.80
N LEU A 291 12.01 -4.94 -7.81
CA LEU A 291 11.74 -4.08 -6.66
C LEU A 291 11.05 -4.82 -5.52
N THR A 292 10.26 -5.84 -5.81
CA THR A 292 9.69 -6.71 -4.77
C THR A 292 10.78 -7.48 -4.05
N GLU A 293 11.69 -8.14 -4.77
CA GLU A 293 12.82 -8.87 -4.16
C GLU A 293 13.78 -7.94 -3.41
N HIS A 294 14.01 -6.73 -3.94
CA HIS A 294 14.78 -5.71 -3.24
C HIS A 294 14.08 -5.26 -1.94
N GLY A 295 12.78 -5.01 -1.99
CA GLY A 295 11.96 -4.62 -0.83
C GLY A 295 11.91 -5.69 0.24
N LEU A 296 11.76 -6.97 -0.14
CA LEU A 296 11.79 -8.08 0.81
C LEU A 296 13.10 -8.15 1.60
N LYS A 297 14.21 -7.71 1.01
CA LYS A 297 15.53 -7.68 1.67
C LYS A 297 15.76 -6.43 2.50
N THR A 298 15.25 -5.27 2.08
CA THR A 298 15.70 -3.97 2.61
C THR A 298 14.66 -3.22 3.43
N LEU A 299 13.36 -3.45 3.18
CA LEU A 299 12.30 -2.77 3.94
C LEU A 299 12.21 -3.21 5.41
N PRO A 300 12.43 -4.49 5.78
CA PRO A 300 12.35 -4.90 7.19
C PRO A 300 13.26 -4.13 8.14
N ASP A 301 14.44 -3.70 7.65
CA ASP A 301 15.40 -2.91 8.46
C ASP A 301 15.02 -1.43 8.55
N ARG A 302 14.07 -0.97 7.75
CA ARG A 302 13.65 0.43 7.63
C ARG A 302 12.26 0.71 8.18
N ALA A 303 11.42 -0.32 8.24
CA ALA A 303 10.06 -0.19 8.72
C ALA A 303 10.02 -0.16 10.25
N ASP A 304 9.19 0.72 10.81
CA ASP A 304 8.98 0.81 12.26
C ASP A 304 8.23 -0.42 12.80
N PHE A 305 7.29 -0.96 11.99
CA PHE A 305 6.50 -2.13 12.32
C PHE A 305 6.53 -3.12 11.16
N VAL A 306 6.87 -4.36 11.43
CA VAL A 306 6.93 -5.43 10.43
C VAL A 306 6.05 -6.59 10.85
N TRP A 307 5.13 -7.01 9.98
CA TRP A 307 4.39 -8.26 10.08
C TRP A 307 4.89 -9.21 9.01
N GLU A 308 5.52 -10.28 9.43
CA GLU A 308 5.98 -11.37 8.55
C GLU A 308 4.80 -12.29 8.27
N LEU A 309 4.51 -12.47 6.99
CA LEU A 309 3.37 -13.26 6.53
C LEU A 309 3.82 -14.65 6.08
N ALA A 310 3.02 -15.66 6.42
CA ALA A 310 3.08 -16.98 5.78
C ALA A 310 2.48 -16.92 4.36
N THR A 311 2.61 -18.02 3.61
CA THR A 311 2.07 -18.16 2.25
C THR A 311 0.54 -18.05 2.19
N ASP A 312 -0.16 -18.36 3.27
CA ASP A 312 -1.61 -18.19 3.43
C ASP A 312 -2.02 -16.78 3.93
N ARG A 313 -1.06 -15.87 4.07
CA ARG A 313 -1.20 -14.49 4.61
C ARG A 313 -1.46 -14.42 6.10
N SER A 314 -1.40 -15.52 6.85
CA SER A 314 -1.40 -15.44 8.31
C SER A 314 -0.13 -14.75 8.80
N VAL A 315 -0.22 -14.02 9.91
CA VAL A 315 0.96 -13.39 10.51
C VAL A 315 1.67 -14.42 11.36
N GLU A 316 2.93 -14.72 11.02
CA GLU A 316 3.78 -15.63 11.78
C GLU A 316 4.51 -14.89 12.90
N ARG A 317 4.97 -13.69 12.61
CA ARG A 317 5.76 -12.88 13.54
C ARG A 317 5.51 -11.39 13.30
N MET A 318 5.63 -10.62 14.39
CA MET A 318 5.66 -9.17 14.36
C MET A 318 6.87 -8.68 15.13
N TRP A 319 7.51 -7.61 14.67
CA TRP A 319 8.53 -6.90 15.43
C TRP A 319 8.48 -5.40 15.17
N LEU A 320 9.09 -4.69 16.11
CA LEU A 320 9.32 -3.25 16.08
C LEU A 320 10.81 -3.03 15.80
N THR A 321 11.12 -2.12 14.92
CA THR A 321 12.48 -1.63 14.76
C THR A 321 12.68 -0.52 15.79
N GLU A 322 13.60 -0.70 16.72
CA GLU A 322 13.99 0.38 17.63
C GLU A 322 14.61 1.50 16.77
N VAL A 323 13.86 2.59 16.62
CA VAL A 323 14.47 3.83 16.13
C VAL A 323 15.49 4.23 17.20
N ALA A 324 16.75 4.30 16.80
CA ALA A 324 17.78 4.89 17.66
C ALA A 324 17.32 6.30 18.05
N ALA A 325 17.15 6.52 19.35
CA ALA A 325 16.75 7.79 19.94
C ALA A 325 17.75 8.91 19.65
#